data_3ac60471fc0aa79943ce2e903a4aa635
#
_entry.id   3ac60471fc0aa79943ce2e903a4aa635
#
_cell.length_a   1.000
_cell.length_b   1.000
_cell.length_c   1.000
_cell.angle_alpha   90.00
_cell.angle_beta   90.00
_cell.angle_gamma   90.00
#
_symmetry.space_group_name_H-M   'P 1'
#
loop_
_entity.id
_entity.type
_entity.pdbx_description
1 polymer ?
#
loop_
_entity_poly.entity_id
_entity_poly.type
_entity_poly.pdbx_seq_one_letter_code
_entity_poly.pdbx_strand_id
1 'polypeptide(L)'
;MARVFRNRTAAGTALAARLEHLRGDDIVVLGLPRGGVPVAFAIAIALDAPLDVIIVRKIGVPGRPELAMGAIGEDGVRVVNEDVACLTGVSAADFNRVEQRERAELQRRADQFGRATPRADLVGRIAVIVDDGIATGSTARAACQVARAHGAARVVLAVPVAAPDSVKALADDADEIVCVEQPTGLRSVGEWYDDFTQVDDQTVVELLERADRRDTTRSRPDVEHAPPAGTVDVDREVNVDVGWLALPGHLTVPYHAIGVVVFAHGSGSSRHSPRNQFVADQLNTAGLATLTFDLLTDAEARDRRNVFDIGLLASRLARATQWVLRQRAVADLPVALFGASTCAAAAFAVASDRSRPIAAVVSRGGRPDLAGDRLGHVAAPTLLIVGGDDTDVLALSRDVAPRLRCEHQLVIVPGATHLFDEPGTLEAVASLAAECFVDHCRTAGSSDQ
;
A
#
# COMPACT_ATOMS: atom_id res chain seq x y z
N MET A 1 -22.94 -14.06 -17.64
CA MET A 1 -22.37 -12.71 -17.55
C MET A 1 -20.91 -12.88 -17.17
N ALA A 2 -19.97 -12.39 -17.98
CA ALA A 2 -18.58 -12.40 -17.66
C ALA A 2 -18.36 -11.56 -16.38
N ARG A 3 -17.62 -12.06 -15.43
CA ARG A 3 -17.24 -11.29 -14.26
C ARG A 3 -16.19 -10.26 -14.68
N VAL A 4 -16.46 -9.00 -14.43
CA VAL A 4 -15.50 -7.92 -14.60
C VAL A 4 -14.87 -7.66 -13.23
N PHE A 5 -13.54 -7.61 -13.16
CA PHE A 5 -12.84 -7.28 -11.93
C PHE A 5 -12.86 -5.77 -11.71
N ARG A 6 -13.16 -5.33 -10.49
CA ARG A 6 -13.13 -3.91 -10.16
C ARG A 6 -11.75 -3.28 -10.44
N ASN A 7 -10.68 -3.95 -10.03
CA ASN A 7 -9.28 -3.58 -10.22
C ASN A 7 -8.37 -4.79 -10.00
N ARG A 8 -7.05 -4.62 -10.13
CA ARG A 8 -6.06 -5.70 -9.96
C ARG A 8 -6.05 -6.32 -8.57
N THR A 9 -6.30 -5.53 -7.52
CA THR A 9 -6.39 -6.06 -6.15
C THR A 9 -7.60 -6.98 -5.99
N ALA A 10 -8.77 -6.59 -6.50
CA ALA A 10 -9.96 -7.45 -6.48
C ALA A 10 -9.76 -8.73 -7.30
N ALA A 11 -9.07 -8.65 -8.43
CA ALA A 11 -8.69 -9.80 -9.24
C ALA A 11 -7.74 -10.74 -8.48
N GLY A 12 -6.75 -10.18 -7.78
CA GLY A 12 -5.82 -10.94 -6.93
C GLY A 12 -6.52 -11.65 -5.77
N THR A 13 -7.49 -11.00 -5.13
CA THR A 13 -8.31 -11.62 -4.07
C THR A 13 -9.13 -12.82 -4.63
N ALA A 14 -9.74 -12.67 -5.80
CA ALA A 14 -10.48 -13.76 -6.43
C ALA A 14 -9.55 -14.92 -6.83
N LEU A 15 -8.34 -14.62 -7.26
CA LEU A 15 -7.34 -15.61 -7.65
C LEU A 15 -6.77 -16.33 -6.43
N ALA A 16 -6.52 -15.63 -5.32
CA ALA A 16 -6.06 -16.20 -4.06
C ALA A 16 -7.01 -17.28 -3.52
N ALA A 17 -8.31 -17.08 -3.65
CA ALA A 17 -9.30 -18.10 -3.27
C ALA A 17 -9.19 -19.41 -4.10
N ARG A 18 -8.65 -19.35 -5.32
CA ARG A 18 -8.38 -20.54 -6.16
C ARG A 18 -7.04 -21.21 -5.82
N LEU A 19 -6.16 -20.49 -5.13
CA LEU A 19 -4.82 -20.93 -4.72
C LEU A 19 -4.76 -21.37 -3.25
N GLU A 20 -5.90 -21.42 -2.55
CA GLU A 20 -5.97 -21.76 -1.13
C GLU A 20 -5.34 -23.13 -0.79
N HIS A 21 -5.32 -24.05 -1.75
CA HIS A 21 -4.68 -25.36 -1.62
C HIS A 21 -3.15 -25.30 -1.49
N LEU A 22 -2.53 -24.16 -1.78
CA LEU A 22 -1.09 -23.92 -1.60
C LEU A 22 -0.76 -23.26 -0.25
N ARG A 23 -1.77 -22.95 0.57
CA ARG A 23 -1.53 -22.35 1.88
C ARG A 23 -0.75 -23.29 2.79
N GLY A 24 0.36 -22.80 3.33
CA GLY A 24 1.25 -23.57 4.21
C GLY A 24 2.34 -24.35 3.49
N ASP A 25 2.31 -24.41 2.15
CA ASP A 25 3.43 -24.92 1.36
C ASP A 25 4.57 -23.88 1.31
N ASP A 26 5.78 -24.34 1.00
CA ASP A 26 6.93 -23.45 0.82
C ASP A 26 6.88 -22.77 -0.57
N ILE A 27 6.07 -21.73 -0.66
CA ILE A 27 5.80 -20.99 -1.90
C ILE A 27 6.51 -19.65 -1.93
N VAL A 28 6.81 -19.16 -3.13
CA VAL A 28 7.17 -17.75 -3.41
C VAL A 28 6.23 -17.22 -4.48
N VAL A 29 5.58 -16.10 -4.21
CA VAL A 29 4.71 -15.43 -5.19
C VAL A 29 5.54 -14.44 -5.99
N LEU A 30 5.53 -14.57 -7.31
CA LEU A 30 6.36 -13.82 -8.25
C LEU A 30 5.48 -13.00 -9.18
N GLY A 31 5.43 -11.69 -8.98
CA GLY A 31 4.67 -10.79 -9.84
C GLY A 31 5.44 -10.43 -11.11
N LEU A 32 4.78 -10.50 -12.27
CA LEU A 32 5.33 -9.97 -13.52
C LEU A 32 5.16 -8.44 -13.57
N PRO A 33 6.25 -7.66 -13.53
CA PRO A 33 6.14 -6.21 -13.58
C PRO A 33 5.59 -5.70 -14.92
N ARG A 34 4.72 -4.71 -14.89
CA ARG A 34 4.22 -3.95 -13.73
C ARG A 34 2.86 -4.46 -13.25
N GLY A 35 1.97 -4.83 -14.20
CA GLY A 35 0.56 -5.14 -13.94
C GLY A 35 0.30 -6.33 -13.03
N GLY A 36 1.16 -7.36 -13.09
CA GLY A 36 1.03 -8.55 -12.26
C GLY A 36 1.35 -8.33 -10.78
N VAL A 37 2.13 -7.29 -10.43
CA VAL A 37 2.56 -7.09 -9.03
C VAL A 37 1.42 -6.76 -8.07
N PRO A 38 0.45 -5.88 -8.37
CA PRO A 38 -0.70 -5.66 -7.50
C PRO A 38 -1.60 -6.90 -7.32
N VAL A 39 -1.68 -7.77 -8.35
CA VAL A 39 -2.39 -9.06 -8.27
C VAL A 39 -1.63 -10.02 -7.36
N ALA A 40 -0.31 -10.14 -7.59
CA ALA A 40 0.60 -10.97 -6.80
C ALA A 40 0.63 -10.56 -5.32
N PHE A 41 0.63 -9.26 -5.04
CA PHE A 41 0.58 -8.74 -3.67
C PHE A 41 -0.67 -9.23 -2.93
N ALA A 42 -1.85 -9.16 -3.55
CA ALA A 42 -3.08 -9.65 -2.92
C ALA A 42 -3.04 -11.16 -2.65
N ILE A 43 -2.41 -11.95 -3.54
CA ILE A 43 -2.21 -13.39 -3.36
C ILE A 43 -1.22 -13.66 -2.22
N ALA A 44 -0.07 -12.99 -2.21
CA ALA A 44 0.96 -13.14 -1.18
C ALA A 44 0.42 -12.86 0.22
N ILE A 45 -0.38 -11.79 0.35
CA ILE A 45 -1.08 -11.46 1.61
C ILE A 45 -2.07 -12.56 2.01
N ALA A 46 -2.89 -13.04 1.07
CA ALA A 46 -3.93 -14.02 1.37
C ALA A 46 -3.35 -15.39 1.74
N LEU A 47 -2.27 -15.82 1.08
CA LEU A 47 -1.63 -17.12 1.33
C LEU A 47 -0.56 -17.06 2.42
N ASP A 48 -0.28 -15.85 2.93
CA ASP A 48 0.80 -15.60 3.87
C ASP A 48 2.16 -16.10 3.33
N ALA A 49 2.55 -15.60 2.15
CA ALA A 49 3.72 -16.03 1.39
C ALA A 49 4.64 -14.86 1.02
N PRO A 50 5.96 -15.10 0.85
CA PRO A 50 6.87 -14.10 0.31
C PRO A 50 6.44 -13.61 -1.07
N LEU A 51 6.61 -12.30 -1.31
CA LEU A 51 6.39 -11.66 -2.61
C LEU A 51 7.72 -11.17 -3.18
N ASP A 52 7.97 -11.50 -4.43
CA ASP A 52 9.05 -10.89 -5.23
C ASP A 52 8.56 -10.62 -6.64
N VAL A 53 9.40 -10.04 -7.46
CA VAL A 53 9.15 -9.87 -8.90
C VAL A 53 10.01 -10.85 -9.69
N ILE A 54 9.49 -11.29 -10.82
CA ILE A 54 10.29 -12.03 -11.80
C ILE A 54 10.43 -11.18 -13.05
N ILE A 55 11.67 -10.73 -13.32
CA ILE A 55 11.96 -9.89 -14.47
C ILE A 55 12.51 -10.76 -15.59
N VAL A 56 11.75 -10.81 -16.66
CA VAL A 56 12.10 -11.64 -17.82
C VAL A 56 12.01 -10.82 -19.10
N ARG A 57 12.81 -11.21 -20.06
CA ARG A 57 12.77 -10.67 -21.41
C ARG A 57 12.80 -11.80 -22.43
N LYS A 58 11.83 -11.78 -23.35
CA LYS A 58 11.83 -12.70 -24.47
C LYS A 58 12.89 -12.31 -25.49
N ILE A 59 13.58 -13.30 -26.05
CA ILE A 59 14.47 -13.13 -27.20
C ILE A 59 13.66 -13.45 -28.44
N GLY A 60 13.14 -12.41 -29.09
CA GLY A 60 12.29 -12.57 -30.28
C GLY A 60 13.12 -12.84 -31.55
N VAL A 61 12.56 -13.60 -32.48
CA VAL A 61 13.14 -13.82 -33.80
C VAL A 61 13.25 -12.49 -34.56
N PRO A 62 14.40 -12.15 -35.19
CA PRO A 62 14.53 -10.96 -36.01
C PRO A 62 13.42 -10.90 -37.08
N GLY A 63 12.71 -9.75 -37.12
CA GLY A 63 11.55 -9.56 -38.03
C GLY A 63 10.23 -10.21 -37.58
N ARG A 64 10.26 -11.03 -36.52
CA ARG A 64 9.05 -11.64 -35.91
C ARG A 64 9.17 -11.61 -34.36
N PRO A 65 9.12 -10.45 -33.73
CA PRO A 65 9.43 -10.29 -32.31
C PRO A 65 8.45 -11.02 -31.38
N GLU A 66 7.25 -11.39 -31.86
CA GLU A 66 6.29 -12.17 -31.08
C GLU A 66 6.65 -13.67 -31.01
N LEU A 67 7.46 -14.18 -31.97
CA LEU A 67 7.96 -15.55 -31.94
C LEU A 67 9.24 -15.58 -31.10
N ALA A 68 9.16 -16.17 -29.91
CA ALA A 68 10.30 -16.24 -28.99
C ALA A 68 11.21 -17.42 -29.34
N MET A 69 12.49 -17.14 -29.64
CA MET A 69 13.56 -18.12 -29.78
C MET A 69 14.31 -18.35 -28.47
N GLY A 70 13.93 -17.67 -27.40
CA GLY A 70 14.49 -17.84 -26.06
C GLY A 70 13.95 -16.81 -25.08
N ALA A 71 14.44 -16.89 -23.86
CA ALA A 71 14.17 -15.97 -22.77
C ALA A 71 15.44 -15.73 -21.95
N ILE A 72 15.53 -14.57 -21.35
CA ILE A 72 16.55 -14.23 -20.35
C ILE A 72 15.86 -13.74 -19.08
N GLY A 73 16.45 -14.12 -17.94
CA GLY A 73 16.12 -13.63 -16.63
C GLY A 73 17.31 -12.95 -15.96
N GLU A 74 17.10 -12.51 -14.75
CA GLU A 74 18.17 -12.00 -13.88
C GLU A 74 19.22 -13.10 -13.60
N ASP A 75 20.31 -12.74 -12.95
CA ASP A 75 21.41 -13.64 -12.54
C ASP A 75 22.03 -14.46 -13.70
N GLY A 76 21.92 -13.91 -14.93
CA GLY A 76 22.50 -14.54 -16.11
C GLY A 76 21.69 -15.70 -16.68
N VAL A 77 20.51 -15.97 -16.15
CA VAL A 77 19.64 -17.06 -16.64
C VAL A 77 19.32 -16.85 -18.12
N ARG A 78 19.48 -17.90 -18.89
CA ARG A 78 19.25 -17.96 -20.34
C ARG A 78 18.58 -19.27 -20.70
N VAL A 79 17.43 -19.16 -21.33
CA VAL A 79 16.71 -20.30 -21.90
C VAL A 79 16.66 -20.14 -23.41
N VAL A 80 17.03 -21.18 -24.15
CA VAL A 80 17.01 -21.20 -25.64
C VAL A 80 15.97 -22.20 -26.11
N ASN A 81 15.11 -21.78 -27.01
CA ASN A 81 14.23 -22.67 -27.76
C ASN A 81 14.95 -23.09 -29.05
N GLU A 82 15.66 -24.20 -29.00
CA GLU A 82 16.48 -24.69 -30.11
C GLU A 82 15.64 -25.02 -31.36
N ASP A 83 14.43 -25.52 -31.16
CA ASP A 83 13.53 -25.84 -32.27
C ASP A 83 13.13 -24.57 -33.04
N VAL A 84 12.76 -23.50 -32.35
CA VAL A 84 12.40 -22.23 -32.98
C VAL A 84 13.63 -21.61 -33.65
N ALA A 85 14.77 -21.59 -32.98
CA ALA A 85 16.01 -21.04 -33.55
C ALA A 85 16.43 -21.80 -34.82
N CYS A 86 16.34 -23.12 -34.81
CA CYS A 86 16.64 -23.98 -35.94
C CYS A 86 15.64 -23.79 -37.10
N LEU A 87 14.34 -23.84 -36.82
CA LEU A 87 13.27 -23.70 -37.82
C LEU A 87 13.26 -22.32 -38.49
N THR A 88 13.71 -21.29 -37.79
CA THR A 88 13.74 -19.90 -38.33
C THR A 88 15.04 -19.54 -39.01
N GLY A 89 16.06 -20.42 -38.93
CA GLY A 89 17.37 -20.20 -39.55
C GLY A 89 18.14 -19.02 -38.96
N VAL A 90 17.85 -18.64 -37.70
CA VAL A 90 18.54 -17.53 -37.04
C VAL A 90 20.00 -17.90 -36.77
N SER A 91 20.92 -17.07 -37.21
CA SER A 91 22.35 -17.31 -36.92
C SER A 91 22.67 -17.06 -35.44
N ALA A 92 23.67 -17.74 -34.89
CA ALA A 92 24.17 -17.48 -33.54
C ALA A 92 24.55 -16.00 -33.31
N ALA A 93 25.07 -15.33 -34.36
CA ALA A 93 25.40 -13.91 -34.30
C ALA A 93 24.15 -13.02 -34.16
N ASP A 94 23.06 -13.34 -34.85
CA ASP A 94 21.81 -12.62 -34.76
C ASP A 94 21.13 -12.86 -33.40
N PHE A 95 21.14 -14.11 -32.93
CA PHE A 95 20.67 -14.46 -31.60
C PHE A 95 21.37 -13.63 -30.51
N ASN A 96 22.70 -13.65 -30.51
CA ASN A 96 23.52 -12.92 -29.54
C ASN A 96 23.28 -11.39 -29.60
N ARG A 97 23.05 -10.82 -30.80
CA ARG A 97 22.76 -9.39 -30.96
C ARG A 97 21.43 -9.02 -30.30
N VAL A 98 20.38 -9.84 -30.50
CA VAL A 98 19.08 -9.61 -29.85
C VAL A 98 19.20 -9.81 -28.36
N GLU A 99 19.87 -10.88 -27.92
CA GLU A 99 20.09 -11.16 -26.50
C GLU A 99 20.80 -10.00 -25.79
N GLN A 100 21.86 -9.45 -26.34
CA GLN A 100 22.59 -8.32 -25.74
C GLN A 100 21.71 -7.09 -25.56
N ARG A 101 20.87 -6.77 -26.56
CA ARG A 101 19.92 -5.66 -26.45
C ARG A 101 18.90 -5.91 -25.35
N GLU A 102 18.30 -7.09 -25.29
CA GLU A 102 17.29 -7.44 -24.29
C GLU A 102 17.91 -7.54 -22.88
N ARG A 103 19.18 -7.97 -22.77
CA ARG A 103 19.92 -8.02 -21.50
C ARG A 103 20.18 -6.62 -20.93
N ALA A 104 20.49 -5.62 -21.75
CA ALA A 104 20.64 -4.23 -21.31
C ALA A 104 19.33 -3.67 -20.75
N GLU A 105 18.20 -3.97 -21.39
CA GLU A 105 16.87 -3.55 -20.92
C GLU A 105 16.43 -4.33 -19.66
N LEU A 106 16.79 -5.62 -19.56
CA LEU A 106 16.54 -6.42 -18.37
C LEU A 106 17.29 -5.84 -17.16
N GLN A 107 18.59 -5.52 -17.34
CA GLN A 107 19.41 -4.94 -16.28
C GLN A 107 18.84 -3.60 -15.79
N ARG A 108 18.44 -2.72 -16.71
CA ARG A 108 17.79 -1.45 -16.36
C ARG A 108 16.56 -1.64 -15.48
N ARG A 109 15.73 -2.64 -15.78
CA ARG A 109 14.54 -2.97 -14.95
C ARG A 109 14.91 -3.63 -13.63
N ALA A 110 15.91 -4.51 -13.64
CA ALA A 110 16.42 -5.15 -12.43
C ALA A 110 16.99 -4.11 -11.44
N ASP A 111 17.75 -3.14 -11.92
CA ASP A 111 18.28 -2.04 -11.11
C ASP A 111 17.17 -1.18 -10.52
N GLN A 112 16.04 -1.07 -11.20
CA GLN A 112 14.91 -0.26 -10.78
C GLN A 112 14.09 -0.94 -9.67
N PHE A 113 13.85 -2.25 -9.76
CA PHE A 113 13.04 -3.01 -8.80
C PHE A 113 13.88 -3.77 -7.78
N GLY A 114 15.10 -4.17 -8.11
CA GLY A 114 15.98 -5.00 -7.26
C GLY A 114 16.61 -4.26 -6.07
N ARG A 115 16.42 -2.95 -5.95
CA ARG A 115 16.87 -2.17 -4.78
C ARG A 115 15.91 -2.21 -3.61
N ALA A 116 14.68 -2.65 -3.84
CA ALA A 116 13.62 -2.62 -2.84
C ALA A 116 13.75 -3.76 -1.82
N THR A 117 14.09 -4.99 -2.27
CA THR A 117 14.11 -6.18 -1.41
C THR A 117 15.18 -7.17 -1.86
N PRO A 118 15.75 -7.98 -0.94
CA PRO A 118 16.58 -9.14 -1.31
C PRO A 118 15.78 -10.11 -2.16
N ARG A 119 16.38 -10.66 -3.22
CA ARG A 119 15.72 -11.65 -4.09
C ARG A 119 15.37 -12.92 -3.33
N ALA A 120 14.16 -13.42 -3.54
CA ALA A 120 13.72 -14.68 -2.97
C ALA A 120 14.44 -15.86 -3.63
N ASP A 121 15.01 -16.77 -2.84
CA ASP A 121 15.54 -18.03 -3.33
C ASP A 121 14.40 -18.95 -3.78
N LEU A 122 14.52 -19.51 -4.99
CA LEU A 122 13.53 -20.41 -5.58
C LEU A 122 13.92 -21.88 -5.50
N VAL A 123 15.16 -22.19 -5.09
CA VAL A 123 15.67 -23.56 -5.09
C VAL A 123 14.82 -24.47 -4.19
N GLY A 124 14.21 -25.49 -4.78
CA GLY A 124 13.37 -26.46 -4.08
C GLY A 124 11.96 -25.97 -3.71
N ARG A 125 11.61 -24.74 -4.00
CA ARG A 125 10.34 -24.10 -3.62
C ARG A 125 9.31 -24.11 -4.75
N ILE A 126 8.05 -23.83 -4.41
CA ILE A 126 6.99 -23.62 -5.39
C ILE A 126 6.98 -22.16 -5.83
N ALA A 127 7.23 -21.90 -7.11
CA ALA A 127 7.13 -20.55 -7.69
C ALA A 127 5.70 -20.31 -8.21
N VAL A 128 4.98 -19.35 -7.61
CA VAL A 128 3.65 -18.92 -8.08
C VAL A 128 3.82 -17.66 -8.92
N ILE A 129 3.81 -17.82 -10.25
CA ILE A 129 4.00 -16.74 -11.21
C ILE A 129 2.66 -16.08 -11.49
N VAL A 130 2.60 -14.75 -11.34
CA VAL A 130 1.37 -13.97 -11.39
C VAL A 130 1.47 -12.85 -12.42
N ASP A 131 0.45 -12.74 -13.27
CA ASP A 131 0.25 -11.59 -14.17
C ASP A 131 -1.18 -11.06 -14.04
N ASP A 132 -1.47 -9.84 -14.56
CA ASP A 132 -2.81 -9.26 -14.55
C ASP A 132 -3.73 -9.85 -15.64
N GLY A 133 -3.21 -10.67 -16.53
CA GLY A 133 -3.93 -11.45 -17.52
C GLY A 133 -3.06 -11.88 -18.70
N ILE A 134 -3.50 -12.90 -19.41
CA ILE A 134 -2.76 -13.51 -20.52
C ILE A 134 -3.56 -13.38 -21.84
N ALA A 135 -2.99 -12.60 -22.77
CA ALA A 135 -3.48 -12.58 -24.15
C ALA A 135 -2.75 -13.62 -25.03
N THR A 136 -1.41 -13.52 -25.14
CA THR A 136 -0.58 -14.42 -25.99
C THR A 136 0.28 -15.41 -25.19
N GLY A 137 0.54 -15.13 -23.92
CA GLY A 137 1.29 -15.99 -23.01
C GLY A 137 2.82 -15.97 -23.16
N SER A 138 3.40 -15.22 -24.10
CA SER A 138 4.84 -15.27 -24.36
C SER A 138 5.70 -14.81 -23.17
N THR A 139 5.25 -13.82 -22.42
CA THR A 139 5.94 -13.34 -21.21
C THR A 139 5.79 -14.35 -20.07
N ALA A 140 4.60 -14.89 -19.86
CA ALA A 140 4.32 -15.91 -18.85
C ALA A 140 5.18 -17.18 -19.10
N ARG A 141 5.29 -17.62 -20.36
CA ARG A 141 6.18 -18.73 -20.76
C ARG A 141 7.62 -18.46 -20.36
N ALA A 142 8.15 -17.30 -20.71
CA ALA A 142 9.49 -16.88 -20.35
C ALA A 142 9.72 -16.91 -18.84
N ALA A 143 8.73 -16.44 -18.07
CA ALA A 143 8.79 -16.43 -16.59
C ALA A 143 8.79 -17.85 -16.00
N CYS A 144 7.95 -18.75 -16.51
CA CYS A 144 7.94 -20.16 -16.08
C CYS A 144 9.30 -20.83 -16.32
N GLN A 145 9.86 -20.62 -17.51
CA GLN A 145 11.17 -21.21 -17.88
C GLN A 145 12.31 -20.63 -17.03
N VAL A 146 12.29 -19.32 -16.76
CA VAL A 146 13.28 -18.66 -15.89
C VAL A 146 13.14 -19.14 -14.45
N ALA A 147 11.93 -19.27 -13.90
CA ALA A 147 11.73 -19.78 -12.55
C ALA A 147 12.24 -21.23 -12.39
N ARG A 148 12.01 -22.10 -13.40
CA ARG A 148 12.59 -23.44 -13.41
C ARG A 148 14.12 -23.42 -13.44
N ALA A 149 14.70 -22.54 -14.25
CA ALA A 149 16.15 -22.40 -14.34
C ALA A 149 16.79 -21.87 -13.05
N HIS A 150 16.03 -21.13 -12.24
CA HIS A 150 16.40 -20.74 -10.87
C HIS A 150 16.17 -21.86 -9.83
N GLY A 151 15.79 -23.06 -10.25
CA GLY A 151 15.68 -24.21 -9.36
C GLY A 151 14.33 -24.40 -8.67
N ALA A 152 13.26 -23.72 -9.13
CA ALA A 152 11.93 -23.97 -8.60
C ALA A 152 11.52 -25.44 -8.78
N ALA A 153 11.10 -26.10 -7.69
CA ALA A 153 10.67 -27.50 -7.73
C ALA A 153 9.32 -27.68 -8.44
N ARG A 154 8.47 -26.66 -8.37
CA ARG A 154 7.17 -26.61 -9.02
C ARG A 154 6.87 -25.19 -9.46
N VAL A 155 6.24 -25.04 -10.64
CA VAL A 155 5.84 -23.73 -11.18
C VAL A 155 4.33 -23.72 -11.34
N VAL A 156 3.67 -22.78 -10.66
CA VAL A 156 2.24 -22.49 -10.75
C VAL A 156 2.06 -21.16 -11.46
N LEU A 157 1.33 -21.14 -12.57
CA LEU A 157 0.98 -19.93 -13.27
C LEU A 157 -0.44 -19.50 -12.87
N ALA A 158 -0.58 -18.30 -12.31
CA ALA A 158 -1.83 -17.82 -11.77
C ALA A 158 -2.22 -16.47 -12.39
N VAL A 159 -3.38 -16.41 -13.06
CA VAL A 159 -3.86 -15.19 -13.74
C VAL A 159 -5.36 -15.01 -13.59
N PRO A 160 -5.86 -13.76 -13.47
CA PRO A 160 -7.29 -13.50 -13.38
C PRO A 160 -8.05 -13.83 -14.65
N VAL A 161 -7.46 -13.57 -15.81
CA VAL A 161 -8.09 -13.81 -17.12
C VAL A 161 -7.07 -14.27 -18.15
N ALA A 162 -7.43 -15.26 -18.96
CA ALA A 162 -6.60 -15.74 -20.06
C ALA A 162 -7.44 -16.25 -21.24
N ALA A 163 -6.89 -16.14 -22.45
CA ALA A 163 -7.48 -16.80 -23.61
C ALA A 163 -7.32 -18.33 -23.49
N PRO A 164 -8.36 -19.14 -23.78
CA PRO A 164 -8.29 -20.59 -23.65
C PRO A 164 -7.15 -21.24 -24.46
N ASP A 165 -6.83 -20.70 -25.63
CA ASP A 165 -5.76 -21.19 -26.47
C ASP A 165 -4.38 -20.89 -25.87
N SER A 166 -4.23 -19.76 -25.18
CA SER A 166 -2.99 -19.40 -24.46
C SER A 166 -2.78 -20.28 -23.24
N VAL A 167 -3.85 -20.63 -22.51
CA VAL A 167 -3.78 -21.60 -21.39
C VAL A 167 -3.28 -22.96 -21.88
N LYS A 168 -3.85 -23.47 -23.00
CA LYS A 168 -3.41 -24.74 -23.60
C LYS A 168 -1.95 -24.68 -24.05
N ALA A 169 -1.53 -23.57 -24.64
CA ALA A 169 -0.17 -23.40 -25.15
C ALA A 169 0.89 -23.28 -24.05
N LEU A 170 0.49 -23.02 -22.80
CA LEU A 170 1.35 -22.91 -21.63
C LEU A 170 1.34 -24.15 -20.73
N ALA A 171 0.53 -25.17 -21.08
CA ALA A 171 0.38 -26.38 -20.27
C ALA A 171 1.68 -27.17 -20.03
N ASP A 172 2.63 -27.07 -20.97
CA ASP A 172 3.94 -27.73 -20.85
C ASP A 172 4.98 -26.87 -20.11
N ASP A 173 4.70 -25.57 -19.89
CA ASP A 173 5.62 -24.63 -19.25
C ASP A 173 5.39 -24.52 -17.73
N ALA A 174 4.17 -24.78 -17.26
CA ALA A 174 3.79 -24.73 -15.85
C ALA A 174 3.21 -26.08 -15.39
N ASP A 175 3.49 -26.48 -14.14
CA ASP A 175 2.94 -27.71 -13.55
C ASP A 175 1.46 -27.56 -13.21
N GLU A 176 1.01 -26.33 -13.00
CA GLU A 176 -0.37 -25.99 -12.76
C GLU A 176 -0.67 -24.58 -13.34
N ILE A 177 -1.86 -24.43 -13.93
CA ILE A 177 -2.35 -23.14 -14.40
C ILE A 177 -3.67 -22.83 -13.72
N VAL A 178 -3.70 -21.79 -12.90
CA VAL A 178 -4.88 -21.30 -12.19
C VAL A 178 -5.38 -20.04 -12.88
N CYS A 179 -6.59 -20.09 -13.44
CA CYS A 179 -7.22 -18.98 -14.12
C CYS A 179 -8.65 -18.81 -13.61
N VAL A 180 -9.05 -17.57 -13.30
CA VAL A 180 -10.42 -17.29 -12.81
C VAL A 180 -11.40 -17.33 -13.97
N GLU A 181 -11.10 -16.61 -15.05
CA GLU A 181 -11.97 -16.45 -16.22
C GLU A 181 -11.22 -16.81 -17.52
N GLN A 182 -11.86 -17.64 -18.36
CA GLN A 182 -11.30 -18.08 -19.65
C GLN A 182 -12.29 -17.76 -20.80
N PRO A 183 -12.43 -16.49 -21.17
CA PRO A 183 -13.39 -16.12 -22.20
C PRO A 183 -12.94 -16.54 -23.60
N THR A 184 -13.90 -17.06 -24.37
CA THR A 184 -13.70 -17.26 -25.81
C THR A 184 -13.71 -15.89 -26.50
N GLY A 185 -12.61 -15.53 -27.17
CA GLY A 185 -12.49 -14.27 -27.91
C GLY A 185 -12.00 -13.09 -27.05
N LEU A 186 -11.10 -13.35 -26.11
CA LEU A 186 -10.38 -12.29 -25.38
C LEU A 186 -9.63 -11.36 -26.35
N ARG A 187 -10.06 -10.10 -26.44
CA ARG A 187 -9.42 -9.10 -27.31
C ARG A 187 -8.32 -8.34 -26.58
N SER A 188 -8.59 -7.97 -25.32
CA SER A 188 -7.58 -7.37 -24.45
C SER A 188 -7.87 -7.71 -22.99
N VAL A 189 -6.80 -7.77 -22.18
CA VAL A 189 -6.89 -8.01 -20.72
C VAL A 189 -7.66 -6.88 -20.03
N GLY A 190 -7.44 -5.63 -20.45
CA GLY A 190 -8.06 -4.45 -19.85
C GLY A 190 -9.59 -4.40 -19.92
N GLU A 191 -10.23 -5.09 -20.88
CA GLU A 191 -11.68 -5.17 -20.98
C GLU A 191 -12.34 -5.93 -19.81
N TRP A 192 -11.55 -6.64 -19.00
CA TRP A 192 -12.01 -7.43 -17.86
C TRP A 192 -11.89 -6.71 -16.53
N TYR A 193 -11.45 -5.45 -16.57
CA TYR A 193 -11.29 -4.60 -15.40
C TYR A 193 -12.10 -3.31 -15.55
N ASP A 194 -12.78 -2.89 -14.48
CA ASP A 194 -13.42 -1.57 -14.43
C ASP A 194 -12.35 -0.46 -14.34
N ASP A 195 -11.32 -0.69 -13.55
CA ASP A 195 -10.14 0.15 -13.46
C ASP A 195 -8.89 -0.66 -13.86
N PHE A 196 -8.32 -0.32 -15.02
CA PHE A 196 -7.07 -0.88 -15.56
C PHE A 196 -6.00 0.20 -15.73
N THR A 197 -6.01 1.21 -14.87
CA THR A 197 -5.01 2.28 -14.87
C THR A 197 -3.60 1.72 -14.87
N GLN A 198 -2.69 2.34 -15.62
CA GLN A 198 -1.32 1.89 -15.74
C GLN A 198 -0.62 1.93 -14.37
N VAL A 199 -0.04 0.81 -13.97
CA VAL A 199 0.80 0.71 -12.76
C VAL A 199 2.15 1.35 -13.07
N ASP A 200 2.58 2.27 -12.25
CA ASP A 200 3.92 2.87 -12.34
C ASP A 200 4.96 2.07 -11.56
N ASP A 201 6.22 2.42 -11.76
CA ASP A 201 7.33 1.72 -11.13
C ASP A 201 7.40 1.98 -9.62
N GLN A 202 6.95 3.16 -9.17
CA GLN A 202 6.89 3.52 -7.76
C GLN A 202 5.90 2.62 -7.00
N THR A 203 4.72 2.40 -7.57
CA THR A 203 3.71 1.47 -7.01
C THR A 203 4.27 0.05 -6.87
N VAL A 204 5.07 -0.42 -7.84
CA VAL A 204 5.71 -1.75 -7.75
C VAL A 204 6.67 -1.82 -6.56
N VAL A 205 7.55 -0.83 -6.41
CA VAL A 205 8.51 -0.75 -5.29
C VAL A 205 7.77 -0.74 -3.94
N GLU A 206 6.75 0.10 -3.81
CA GLU A 206 5.96 0.21 -2.57
C GLU A 206 5.29 -1.11 -2.17
N LEU A 207 4.74 -1.85 -3.14
CA LEU A 207 4.11 -3.15 -2.86
C LEU A 207 5.13 -4.20 -2.43
N LEU A 208 6.32 -4.22 -3.04
CA LEU A 208 7.41 -5.12 -2.66
C LEU A 208 7.91 -4.81 -1.23
N GLU A 209 8.18 -3.56 -0.93
CA GLU A 209 8.59 -3.15 0.41
C GLU A 209 7.55 -3.48 1.50
N ARG A 210 6.26 -3.33 1.16
CA ARG A 210 5.17 -3.72 2.08
C ARG A 210 5.12 -5.22 2.32
N ALA A 211 5.40 -6.04 1.32
CA ALA A 211 5.46 -7.49 1.45
C ALA A 211 6.69 -7.93 2.25
N ASP A 212 7.87 -7.36 1.98
CA ASP A 212 9.13 -7.68 2.66
C ASP A 212 9.08 -7.39 4.16
N ARG A 213 8.49 -6.26 4.54
CA ARG A 213 8.24 -5.95 5.96
C ARG A 213 7.45 -7.03 6.70
N ARG A 214 6.58 -7.78 6.01
CA ARG A 214 5.85 -8.92 6.59
C ARG A 214 6.69 -10.18 6.67
N ASP A 215 7.54 -10.44 5.69
CA ASP A 215 8.35 -11.67 5.61
C ASP A 215 9.55 -11.65 6.57
N THR A 216 10.19 -10.50 6.78
CA THR A 216 11.25 -10.32 7.78
C THR A 216 10.77 -10.59 9.21
N THR A 217 9.46 -10.51 9.45
CA THR A 217 8.84 -10.86 10.72
C THR A 217 8.70 -12.37 10.91
N ARG A 218 8.67 -13.18 9.83
CA ARG A 218 8.51 -14.65 9.84
C ARG A 218 9.80 -15.44 10.11
N SER A 219 10.95 -14.91 9.71
CA SER A 219 12.22 -15.68 9.65
C SER A 219 12.98 -15.79 10.98
N ARG A 220 12.34 -15.53 12.12
CA ARG A 220 12.97 -15.72 13.44
C ARG A 220 12.40 -16.95 14.15
N PRO A 221 13.27 -17.95 14.51
CA PRO A 221 12.83 -19.06 15.35
C PRO A 221 12.44 -18.56 16.75
N ASP A 222 11.42 -19.20 17.33
CA ASP A 222 10.88 -18.95 18.67
C ASP A 222 11.96 -18.80 19.75
N VAL A 223 12.33 -17.57 20.03
CA VAL A 223 12.93 -17.15 21.29
C VAL A 223 11.94 -16.17 21.89
N GLU A 224 11.46 -16.45 23.10
CA GLU A 224 10.61 -15.60 23.91
C GLU A 224 11.19 -14.19 24.04
N HIS A 225 10.93 -13.34 23.01
CA HIS A 225 11.21 -11.91 23.06
C HIS A 225 9.97 -11.19 22.55
N ALA A 226 9.58 -10.14 23.23
CA ALA A 226 8.54 -9.23 22.77
C ALA A 226 8.83 -8.80 21.33
N PRO A 227 7.81 -8.78 20.41
CA PRO A 227 8.02 -8.37 19.03
C PRO A 227 8.59 -6.94 18.98
N PRO A 228 9.45 -6.63 17.98
CA PRO A 228 10.01 -5.28 17.85
C PRO A 228 8.89 -4.26 17.64
N ALA A 229 9.11 -3.05 18.12
CA ALA A 229 8.19 -1.94 17.96
C ALA A 229 7.84 -1.77 16.45
N GLY A 230 6.55 -1.69 16.12
CA GLY A 230 6.06 -1.52 14.75
C GLY A 230 5.54 -2.78 14.03
N THR A 231 5.63 -3.98 14.64
CA THR A 231 4.95 -5.18 14.10
C THR A 231 3.44 -4.99 14.16
N VAL A 232 2.72 -5.25 13.06
CA VAL A 232 1.27 -4.98 12.94
C VAL A 232 0.44 -6.20 13.28
N ASP A 233 -0.54 -6.06 14.19
CA ASP A 233 -1.53 -7.08 14.54
C ASP A 233 -2.77 -7.04 13.64
N VAL A 234 -3.19 -5.82 13.23
CA VAL A 234 -4.34 -5.58 12.35
C VAL A 234 -3.96 -4.60 11.26
N ASP A 235 -4.21 -4.97 10.00
CA ASP A 235 -4.04 -4.10 8.83
C ASP A 235 -5.15 -4.42 7.83
N ARG A 236 -6.21 -3.60 7.81
CA ARG A 236 -7.40 -3.91 6.98
C ARG A 236 -8.21 -2.69 6.59
N GLU A 237 -8.84 -2.79 5.41
CA GLU A 237 -9.92 -1.89 5.03
C GLU A 237 -11.13 -2.09 5.96
N VAL A 238 -11.74 -0.99 6.35
CA VAL A 238 -12.90 -0.96 7.24
C VAL A 238 -14.00 -0.04 6.69
N ASN A 239 -15.23 -0.27 7.13
CA ASN A 239 -16.33 0.65 6.94
C ASN A 239 -16.64 1.32 8.29
N VAL A 240 -16.31 2.59 8.42
CA VAL A 240 -16.50 3.38 9.62
C VAL A 240 -17.96 3.82 9.69
N ASP A 241 -18.72 3.27 10.62
CA ASP A 241 -20.10 3.67 10.84
C ASP A 241 -20.16 5.04 11.53
N VAL A 242 -20.68 6.02 10.82
CA VAL A 242 -20.89 7.39 11.32
C VAL A 242 -22.38 7.70 11.54
N GLY A 243 -23.18 6.68 11.78
CA GLY A 243 -24.61 6.73 12.09
C GLY A 243 -25.47 6.17 10.94
N TRP A 244 -26.03 7.01 10.10
CA TRP A 244 -26.82 6.58 8.92
C TRP A 244 -25.99 6.24 7.68
N LEU A 245 -24.68 6.41 7.76
CA LEU A 245 -23.71 6.25 6.68
C LEU A 245 -22.47 5.47 7.17
N ALA A 246 -21.94 4.61 6.33
CA ALA A 246 -20.63 3.99 6.52
C ALA A 246 -19.61 4.62 5.56
N LEU A 247 -18.50 5.09 6.09
CA LEU A 247 -17.43 5.73 5.34
C LEU A 247 -16.25 4.77 5.19
N PRO A 248 -15.65 4.65 4.01
CA PRO A 248 -14.50 3.79 3.82
C PRO A 248 -13.29 4.31 4.61
N GLY A 249 -12.57 3.39 5.24
CA GLY A 249 -11.39 3.68 6.05
C GLY A 249 -10.40 2.52 6.04
N HIS A 250 -9.25 2.74 6.65
CA HIS A 250 -8.21 1.76 6.86
C HIS A 250 -7.75 1.80 8.31
N LEU A 251 -7.76 0.65 8.98
CA LEU A 251 -7.33 0.50 10.37
C LEU A 251 -6.06 -0.34 10.42
N THR A 252 -5.00 0.25 10.96
CA THR A 252 -3.73 -0.43 11.23
C THR A 252 -3.45 -0.41 12.72
N VAL A 253 -3.16 -1.57 13.31
CA VAL A 253 -2.87 -1.71 14.75
C VAL A 253 -1.56 -2.46 14.92
N PRO A 254 -0.48 -1.81 15.35
CA PRO A 254 0.77 -2.49 15.73
C PRO A 254 0.58 -3.39 16.96
N TYR A 255 1.41 -4.42 17.08
CA TYR A 255 1.49 -5.20 18.33
C TYR A 255 1.84 -4.27 19.49
N HIS A 256 1.15 -4.45 20.62
CA HIS A 256 1.31 -3.61 21.81
C HIS A 256 1.12 -2.12 21.55
N ALA A 257 0.14 -1.78 20.69
CA ALA A 257 -0.20 -0.39 20.45
C ALA A 257 -0.50 0.34 21.77
N ILE A 258 0.09 1.53 21.94
CA ILE A 258 -0.04 2.34 23.16
C ILE A 258 -1.10 3.42 23.07
N GLY A 259 -1.70 3.60 21.89
CA GLY A 259 -2.76 4.56 21.62
C GLY A 259 -3.27 4.39 20.19
N VAL A 260 -4.40 5.03 19.86
CA VAL A 260 -4.96 5.05 18.50
C VAL A 260 -5.12 6.49 17.99
N VAL A 261 -4.57 6.77 16.82
CA VAL A 261 -4.65 8.08 16.16
C VAL A 261 -5.70 8.04 15.06
N VAL A 262 -6.72 8.89 15.17
CA VAL A 262 -7.74 9.05 14.13
C VAL A 262 -7.42 10.24 13.26
N PHE A 263 -7.32 10.01 11.95
CA PHE A 263 -6.93 11.02 10.97
C PHE A 263 -8.13 11.82 10.48
N ALA A 264 -8.01 13.13 10.50
CA ALA A 264 -8.89 14.08 9.84
C ALA A 264 -8.12 14.76 8.70
N HIS A 265 -8.15 14.14 7.51
CA HIS A 265 -7.41 14.63 6.34
C HIS A 265 -8.01 15.91 5.77
N GLY A 266 -7.15 16.75 5.17
CA GLY A 266 -7.54 18.04 4.60
C GLY A 266 -8.46 17.95 3.38
N SER A 267 -9.04 19.07 3.00
CA SER A 267 -9.88 19.22 1.80
C SER A 267 -9.10 18.85 0.53
N GLY A 268 -9.73 18.05 -0.36
CA GLY A 268 -9.10 17.58 -1.58
C GLY A 268 -8.09 16.42 -1.38
N SER A 269 -8.00 15.89 -0.17
CA SER A 269 -7.22 14.70 0.21
C SER A 269 -8.17 13.54 0.51
N SER A 270 -7.65 12.32 0.53
CA SER A 270 -8.41 11.11 0.90
C SER A 270 -7.56 10.24 1.84
N ARG A 271 -8.16 9.14 2.32
CA ARG A 271 -7.42 8.11 3.07
C ARG A 271 -6.24 7.52 2.27
N HIS A 272 -6.25 7.66 0.94
CA HIS A 272 -5.19 7.20 0.04
C HIS A 272 -4.10 8.25 -0.23
N SER A 273 -4.17 9.43 0.40
CA SER A 273 -3.13 10.45 0.24
C SER A 273 -1.77 9.92 0.66
N PRO A 274 -0.75 9.93 -0.22
CA PRO A 274 0.59 9.44 0.12
C PRO A 274 1.18 10.11 1.36
N ARG A 275 0.93 11.41 1.55
CA ARG A 275 1.39 12.15 2.73
C ARG A 275 0.74 11.67 4.03
N ASN A 276 -0.57 11.38 4.01
CA ASN A 276 -1.25 10.87 5.19
C ASN A 276 -0.83 9.43 5.50
N GLN A 277 -0.66 8.60 4.45
CA GLN A 277 -0.17 7.24 4.60
C GLN A 277 1.25 7.22 5.16
N PHE A 278 2.16 8.06 4.64
CA PHE A 278 3.51 8.18 5.17
C PHE A 278 3.52 8.52 6.67
N VAL A 279 2.74 9.52 7.10
CA VAL A 279 2.64 9.87 8.52
C VAL A 279 2.04 8.71 9.32
N ALA A 280 0.98 8.06 8.84
CA ALA A 280 0.36 6.92 9.51
C ALA A 280 1.36 5.75 9.68
N ASP A 281 2.15 5.42 8.65
CA ASP A 281 3.17 4.37 8.70
C ASP A 281 4.27 4.67 9.75
N GLN A 282 4.70 5.95 9.85
CA GLN A 282 5.65 6.37 10.88
C GLN A 282 5.06 6.27 12.29
N LEU A 283 3.78 6.63 12.47
CA LEU A 283 3.07 6.46 13.74
C LEU A 283 2.92 4.97 14.10
N ASN A 284 2.61 4.11 13.12
CA ASN A 284 2.55 2.67 13.33
C ASN A 284 3.91 2.10 13.77
N THR A 285 4.99 2.57 13.15
CA THR A 285 6.36 2.20 13.55
C THR A 285 6.69 2.62 14.98
N ALA A 286 6.11 3.75 15.43
CA ALA A 286 6.24 4.24 16.81
C ALA A 286 5.31 3.53 17.83
N GLY A 287 4.56 2.49 17.39
CA GLY A 287 3.66 1.73 18.24
C GLY A 287 2.29 2.38 18.48
N LEU A 288 1.84 3.24 17.56
CA LEU A 288 0.51 3.84 17.60
C LEU A 288 -0.40 3.21 16.56
N ALA A 289 -1.58 2.78 16.93
CA ALA A 289 -2.60 2.38 15.95
C ALA A 289 -3.10 3.61 15.17
N THR A 290 -3.51 3.41 13.91
CA THR A 290 -4.01 4.49 13.07
C THR A 290 -5.32 4.12 12.40
N LEU A 291 -6.27 5.06 12.38
CA LEU A 291 -7.47 5.01 11.55
C LEU A 291 -7.44 6.16 10.56
N THR A 292 -7.21 5.85 9.28
CA THR A 292 -7.43 6.77 8.17
C THR A 292 -8.78 6.48 7.54
N PHE A 293 -9.60 7.51 7.26
CA PHE A 293 -10.91 7.32 6.66
C PHE A 293 -11.35 8.60 5.92
N ASP A 294 -12.24 8.44 4.96
CA ASP A 294 -12.77 9.59 4.23
C ASP A 294 -13.91 10.24 5.03
N LEU A 295 -13.75 11.53 5.38
CA LEU A 295 -14.75 12.29 6.16
C LEU A 295 -16.02 12.61 5.37
N LEU A 296 -15.94 12.59 4.04
CA LEU A 296 -17.03 12.85 3.10
C LEU A 296 -17.10 11.72 2.06
N THR A 297 -18.29 11.41 1.60
CA THR A 297 -18.46 10.58 0.40
C THR A 297 -18.02 11.36 -0.84
N ASP A 298 -17.71 10.67 -1.95
CA ASP A 298 -17.34 11.30 -3.22
C ASP A 298 -18.41 12.30 -3.71
N ALA A 299 -19.69 11.99 -3.45
CA ALA A 299 -20.79 12.89 -3.82
C ALA A 299 -20.78 14.17 -2.99
N GLU A 300 -20.55 14.07 -1.69
CA GLU A 300 -20.51 15.20 -0.78
C GLU A 300 -19.27 16.07 -0.94
N ALA A 301 -18.12 15.45 -1.27
CA ALA A 301 -16.86 16.15 -1.52
C ALA A 301 -16.89 17.06 -2.75
N ARG A 302 -17.82 16.81 -3.69
CA ARG A 302 -18.03 17.69 -4.86
C ARG A 302 -18.68 19.02 -4.50
N ASP A 303 -19.41 19.10 -3.39
CA ASP A 303 -19.96 20.36 -2.89
C ASP A 303 -18.97 20.99 -1.92
N ARG A 304 -18.35 22.09 -2.34
CA ARG A 304 -17.38 22.85 -1.52
C ARG A 304 -17.94 23.29 -0.18
N ARG A 305 -19.25 23.45 -0.04
CA ARG A 305 -19.89 23.81 1.26
C ARG A 305 -19.64 22.73 2.30
N ASN A 306 -19.75 21.45 1.93
CA ASN A 306 -19.49 20.34 2.85
C ASN A 306 -18.02 20.26 3.27
N VAL A 307 -17.11 20.57 2.33
CA VAL A 307 -15.66 20.53 2.57
C VAL A 307 -15.21 21.54 3.64
N PHE A 308 -15.97 22.64 3.80
CA PHE A 308 -15.71 23.69 4.81
C PHE A 308 -16.74 23.69 5.93
N ASP A 309 -17.67 22.74 5.96
CA ASP A 309 -18.62 22.57 7.07
C ASP A 309 -17.96 21.87 8.26
N ILE A 310 -17.33 22.68 9.13
CA ILE A 310 -16.64 22.15 10.32
C ILE A 310 -17.61 21.39 11.24
N GLY A 311 -18.88 21.77 11.28
CA GLY A 311 -19.90 21.08 12.06
C GLY A 311 -20.13 19.64 11.57
N LEU A 312 -20.31 19.48 10.27
CA LEU A 312 -20.47 18.18 9.61
C LEU A 312 -19.20 17.31 9.81
N LEU A 313 -18.02 17.85 9.51
CA LEU A 313 -16.75 17.15 9.61
C LEU A 313 -16.45 16.73 11.06
N ALA A 314 -16.68 17.60 12.03
CA ALA A 314 -16.51 17.30 13.46
C ALA A 314 -17.49 16.21 13.94
N SER A 315 -18.76 16.28 13.51
CA SER A 315 -19.75 15.24 13.84
C SER A 315 -19.31 13.85 13.35
N ARG A 316 -18.78 13.75 12.13
CA ARG A 316 -18.29 12.50 11.56
C ARG A 316 -17.03 12.02 12.24
N LEU A 317 -16.07 12.90 12.47
CA LEU A 317 -14.86 12.58 13.21
C LEU A 317 -15.18 12.06 14.62
N ALA A 318 -16.10 12.71 15.32
CA ALA A 318 -16.55 12.28 16.64
C ALA A 318 -17.18 10.86 16.62
N ARG A 319 -17.96 10.54 15.58
CA ARG A 319 -18.53 9.20 15.42
C ARG A 319 -17.47 8.17 15.03
N ALA A 320 -16.50 8.53 14.18
CA ALA A 320 -15.37 7.68 13.86
C ALA A 320 -14.51 7.38 15.08
N THR A 321 -14.30 8.36 15.96
CA THR A 321 -13.63 8.18 17.26
C THR A 321 -14.38 7.20 18.15
N GLN A 322 -15.71 7.27 18.20
CA GLN A 322 -16.54 6.30 18.94
C GLN A 322 -16.53 4.93 18.27
N TRP A 323 -16.52 4.87 16.93
CA TRP A 323 -16.50 3.62 16.19
C TRP A 323 -15.18 2.86 16.43
N VAL A 324 -14.03 3.57 16.41
CA VAL A 324 -12.72 2.93 16.59
C VAL A 324 -12.60 2.32 17.99
N LEU A 325 -13.11 2.95 19.04
CA LEU A 325 -13.12 2.42 20.40
C LEU A 325 -14.00 1.17 20.56
N ARG A 326 -14.89 0.87 19.63
CA ARG A 326 -15.66 -0.39 19.61
C ARG A 326 -14.92 -1.53 18.92
N GLN A 327 -13.77 -1.25 18.30
CA GLN A 327 -12.92 -2.28 17.69
C GLN A 327 -12.09 -2.96 18.77
N ARG A 328 -12.25 -4.28 18.93
CA ARG A 328 -11.62 -5.06 20.01
C ARG A 328 -10.10 -4.84 20.12
N ALA A 329 -9.42 -4.64 18.99
CA ALA A 329 -7.97 -4.46 18.97
C ALA A 329 -7.48 -3.14 19.59
N VAL A 330 -8.38 -2.14 19.79
CA VAL A 330 -8.02 -0.79 20.28
C VAL A 330 -8.99 -0.24 21.31
N ALA A 331 -9.91 -1.06 21.83
CA ALA A 331 -11.02 -0.63 22.69
C ALA A 331 -10.56 0.10 23.96
N ASP A 332 -9.44 -0.32 24.54
CA ASP A 332 -8.90 0.20 25.79
C ASP A 332 -7.73 1.20 25.58
N LEU A 333 -7.48 1.59 24.32
CA LEU A 333 -6.38 2.48 24.02
C LEU A 333 -6.78 3.96 24.09
N PRO A 334 -5.91 4.84 24.59
CA PRO A 334 -6.09 6.28 24.48
C PRO A 334 -6.25 6.72 23.02
N VAL A 335 -7.19 7.64 22.77
CA VAL A 335 -7.46 8.17 21.42
C VAL A 335 -6.82 9.53 21.24
N ALA A 336 -6.11 9.70 20.14
CA ALA A 336 -5.54 10.96 19.71
C ALA A 336 -6.05 11.35 18.31
N LEU A 337 -5.92 12.62 17.95
CA LEU A 337 -6.43 13.16 16.69
C LEU A 337 -5.30 13.79 15.89
N PHE A 338 -5.17 13.42 14.61
CA PHE A 338 -4.30 14.08 13.65
C PHE A 338 -5.12 14.84 12.63
N GLY A 339 -5.07 16.17 12.66
CA GLY A 339 -5.82 17.04 11.75
C GLY A 339 -4.91 17.74 10.74
N ALA A 340 -5.30 17.73 9.46
CA ALA A 340 -4.57 18.46 8.42
C ALA A 340 -5.44 19.54 7.76
N SER A 341 -4.83 20.70 7.45
CA SER A 341 -5.48 21.81 6.76
C SER A 341 -6.84 22.17 7.40
N THR A 342 -7.92 22.29 6.63
CA THR A 342 -9.28 22.64 7.14
C THR A 342 -9.78 21.65 8.20
N CYS A 343 -9.47 20.35 8.06
CA CYS A 343 -9.97 19.33 8.99
C CYS A 343 -9.28 19.33 10.36
N ALA A 344 -8.19 20.09 10.54
CA ALA A 344 -7.66 20.39 11.86
C ALA A 344 -8.71 21.07 12.76
N ALA A 345 -9.53 21.95 12.20
CA ALA A 345 -10.63 22.58 12.95
C ALA A 345 -11.67 21.55 13.45
N ALA A 346 -11.94 20.50 12.67
CA ALA A 346 -12.81 19.41 13.11
C ALA A 346 -12.19 18.63 14.28
N ALA A 347 -10.87 18.38 14.26
CA ALA A 347 -10.17 17.75 15.37
C ALA A 347 -10.26 18.58 16.65
N PHE A 348 -10.06 19.89 16.57
CA PHE A 348 -10.25 20.82 17.71
C PHE A 348 -11.68 20.84 18.21
N ALA A 349 -12.66 20.81 17.31
CA ALA A 349 -14.07 20.77 17.69
C ALA A 349 -14.43 19.48 18.45
N VAL A 350 -13.87 18.35 18.06
CA VAL A 350 -14.03 17.08 18.79
C VAL A 350 -13.32 17.14 20.15
N ALA A 351 -12.08 17.61 20.19
CA ALA A 351 -11.29 17.70 21.41
C ALA A 351 -11.82 18.73 22.42
N SER A 352 -12.71 19.64 22.00
CA SER A 352 -13.38 20.58 22.89
C SER A 352 -14.52 19.98 23.72
N ASP A 353 -14.97 18.78 23.34
CA ASP A 353 -16.00 18.04 24.08
C ASP A 353 -15.34 17.22 25.21
N ARG A 354 -15.41 17.73 26.42
CA ARG A 354 -14.82 17.09 27.62
C ARG A 354 -15.43 15.74 27.99
N SER A 355 -16.57 15.39 27.44
CA SER A 355 -17.17 14.05 27.64
C SER A 355 -16.41 12.95 26.87
N ARG A 356 -15.45 13.34 26.03
CA ARG A 356 -14.62 12.49 25.21
C ARG A 356 -13.16 12.80 25.46
N PRO A 357 -12.49 12.05 26.35
CA PRO A 357 -11.08 12.29 26.61
C PRO A 357 -10.26 11.99 25.35
N ILE A 358 -9.60 13.04 24.83
CA ILE A 358 -8.63 12.93 23.74
C ILE A 358 -7.25 13.10 24.35
N ALA A 359 -6.35 12.14 24.08
CA ALA A 359 -5.02 12.10 24.66
C ALA A 359 -4.13 13.22 24.13
N ALA A 360 -4.22 13.53 22.83
CA ALA A 360 -3.50 14.64 22.21
C ALA A 360 -4.14 15.04 20.86
N VAL A 361 -3.85 16.25 20.40
CA VAL A 361 -4.21 16.75 19.06
C VAL A 361 -2.94 17.24 18.36
N VAL A 362 -2.69 16.75 17.15
CA VAL A 362 -1.66 17.29 16.25
C VAL A 362 -2.34 17.95 15.06
N SER A 363 -1.95 19.17 14.76
CA SER A 363 -2.43 19.95 13.61
C SER A 363 -1.29 20.20 12.64
N ARG A 364 -1.33 19.60 11.45
CA ARG A 364 -0.36 19.80 10.37
C ARG A 364 -0.86 20.81 9.35
N GLY A 365 -0.20 21.96 9.22
CA GLY A 365 -0.61 23.02 8.29
C GLY A 365 -2.09 23.37 8.44
N GLY A 366 -2.60 23.28 9.68
CA GLY A 366 -4.02 23.34 9.97
C GLY A 366 -4.59 24.74 10.00
N ARG A 367 -5.93 24.81 9.91
CA ARG A 367 -6.75 26.02 10.06
C ARG A 367 -7.49 25.98 11.41
N PRO A 368 -6.76 26.05 12.55
CA PRO A 368 -7.39 26.00 13.88
C PRO A 368 -8.34 27.16 14.12
N ASP A 369 -8.13 28.29 13.45
CA ASP A 369 -9.01 29.49 13.50
C ASP A 369 -10.48 29.16 13.18
N LEU A 370 -10.73 28.19 12.29
CA LEU A 370 -12.07 27.74 11.90
C LEU A 370 -12.84 27.00 13.02
N ALA A 371 -12.16 26.60 14.10
CA ALA A 371 -12.82 26.02 15.27
C ALA A 371 -13.49 27.08 16.16
N GLY A 372 -13.20 28.38 15.96
CA GLY A 372 -13.84 29.51 16.64
C GLY A 372 -13.68 29.45 18.15
N ASP A 373 -14.78 29.65 18.88
CA ASP A 373 -14.78 29.71 20.35
C ASP A 373 -14.51 28.36 21.01
N ARG A 374 -14.59 27.26 20.26
CA ARG A 374 -14.28 25.91 20.75
C ARG A 374 -12.81 25.75 21.17
N LEU A 375 -11.90 26.54 20.62
CA LEU A 375 -10.46 26.50 20.96
C LEU A 375 -10.21 26.65 22.47
N GLY A 376 -10.89 27.55 23.12
CA GLY A 376 -10.75 27.79 24.57
C GLY A 376 -11.30 26.66 25.45
N HIS A 377 -11.97 25.65 24.87
CA HIS A 377 -12.51 24.49 25.56
C HIS A 377 -11.69 23.21 25.32
N VAL A 378 -10.73 23.26 24.41
CA VAL A 378 -9.82 22.15 24.17
C VAL A 378 -9.01 21.87 25.43
N ALA A 379 -9.11 20.64 25.94
CA ALA A 379 -8.35 20.20 27.11
C ALA A 379 -7.13 19.34 26.75
N ALA A 380 -7.17 18.71 25.58
CA ALA A 380 -6.11 17.82 25.10
C ALA A 380 -4.82 18.59 24.80
N PRO A 381 -3.65 18.10 25.22
CA PRO A 381 -2.36 18.60 24.76
C PRO A 381 -2.32 18.74 23.24
N THR A 382 -1.77 19.84 22.76
CA THR A 382 -1.91 20.25 21.36
C THR A 382 -0.57 20.63 20.74
N LEU A 383 -0.25 20.01 19.59
CA LEU A 383 0.91 20.37 18.78
C LEU A 383 0.46 20.99 17.45
N LEU A 384 0.88 22.23 17.21
CA LEU A 384 0.68 22.93 15.94
C LEU A 384 1.98 22.83 15.13
N ILE A 385 1.95 22.16 13.97
CA ILE A 385 3.09 22.03 13.05
C ILE A 385 2.78 22.85 11.80
N VAL A 386 3.62 23.84 11.49
CA VAL A 386 3.39 24.77 10.38
C VAL A 386 4.67 24.90 9.55
N GLY A 387 4.52 24.95 8.22
CA GLY A 387 5.63 25.24 7.32
C GLY A 387 6.12 26.69 7.46
N GLY A 388 7.45 26.87 7.47
CA GLY A 388 8.05 28.19 7.58
C GLY A 388 7.70 29.13 6.42
N ASP A 389 7.48 28.54 5.23
CA ASP A 389 7.11 29.25 4.01
C ASP A 389 5.58 29.36 3.80
N ASP A 390 4.78 28.72 4.68
CA ASP A 390 3.32 28.88 4.73
C ASP A 390 2.95 30.06 5.63
N THR A 391 3.27 31.25 5.16
CA THR A 391 3.18 32.53 5.94
C THR A 391 1.78 32.80 6.46
N ASP A 392 0.74 32.45 5.67
CA ASP A 392 -0.65 32.72 6.03
C ASP A 392 -1.10 31.82 7.19
N VAL A 393 -0.84 30.49 7.09
CA VAL A 393 -1.18 29.56 8.16
C VAL A 393 -0.31 29.77 9.40
N LEU A 394 0.93 30.22 9.23
CA LEU A 394 1.82 30.59 10.34
C LEU A 394 1.28 31.80 11.12
N ALA A 395 0.81 32.82 10.41
CA ALA A 395 0.19 33.98 11.06
C ALA A 395 -1.07 33.60 11.83
N LEU A 396 -1.97 32.79 11.22
CA LEU A 396 -3.17 32.24 11.85
C LEU A 396 -2.85 31.38 13.08
N SER A 397 -1.84 30.53 12.99
CA SER A 397 -1.45 29.66 14.11
C SER A 397 -0.88 30.45 15.30
N ARG A 398 -0.12 31.53 15.04
CA ARG A 398 0.37 32.44 16.07
C ARG A 398 -0.75 33.22 16.77
N ASP A 399 -1.80 33.57 16.03
CA ASP A 399 -2.97 34.28 16.59
C ASP A 399 -3.84 33.31 17.44
N VAL A 400 -3.92 32.06 17.05
CA VAL A 400 -4.75 31.04 17.72
C VAL A 400 -4.06 30.44 18.95
N ALA A 401 -2.75 30.24 18.94
CA ALA A 401 -2.03 29.56 20.03
C ALA A 401 -2.35 30.17 21.42
N PRO A 402 -2.40 31.50 21.63
CA PRO A 402 -2.77 32.08 22.91
C PRO A 402 -4.22 31.85 23.35
N ARG A 403 -5.09 31.39 22.45
CA ARG A 403 -6.51 31.06 22.74
C ARG A 403 -6.68 29.65 23.27
N LEU A 404 -5.71 28.78 23.04
CA LEU A 404 -5.66 27.45 23.61
C LEU A 404 -5.33 27.53 25.11
N ARG A 405 -6.15 26.89 25.94
CA ARG A 405 -5.96 26.84 27.41
C ARG A 405 -5.28 25.56 27.89
N CYS A 406 -5.14 24.59 26.99
CA CYS A 406 -4.39 23.36 27.23
C CYS A 406 -2.88 23.59 27.07
N GLU A 407 -2.09 22.59 27.48
CA GLU A 407 -0.69 22.49 27.08
C GLU A 407 -0.62 22.52 25.55
N HIS A 408 0.21 23.40 25.00
CA HIS A 408 0.35 23.51 23.55
C HIS A 408 1.73 23.96 23.12
N GLN A 409 2.11 23.54 21.92
CA GLN A 409 3.36 23.93 21.27
C GLN A 409 3.09 24.31 19.80
N LEU A 410 3.77 25.34 19.32
CA LEU A 410 3.83 25.71 17.91
C LEU A 410 5.25 25.43 17.39
N VAL A 411 5.37 24.47 16.47
CA VAL A 411 6.63 24.11 15.81
C VAL A 411 6.58 24.56 14.35
N ILE A 412 7.62 25.31 13.94
CA ILE A 412 7.79 25.78 12.57
C ILE A 412 8.82 24.89 11.90
N VAL A 413 8.45 24.24 10.77
CA VAL A 413 9.37 23.45 9.95
C VAL A 413 10.00 24.38 8.91
N PRO A 414 11.31 24.69 9.02
CA PRO A 414 11.96 25.62 8.12
C PRO A 414 11.91 25.17 6.65
N GLY A 415 11.64 26.09 5.72
CA GLY A 415 11.60 25.82 4.27
C GLY A 415 10.42 24.95 3.80
N ALA A 416 9.52 24.56 4.70
CA ALA A 416 8.33 23.81 4.33
C ALA A 416 7.22 24.74 3.86
N THR A 417 6.56 24.38 2.76
CA THR A 417 5.31 24.99 2.31
C THR A 417 4.10 24.35 2.98
N HIS A 418 2.88 24.72 2.56
CA HIS A 418 1.63 24.18 3.11
C HIS A 418 1.50 22.65 3.01
N LEU A 419 2.05 22.05 1.97
CA LEU A 419 1.91 20.64 1.69
C LEU A 419 3.03 19.77 2.29
N PHE A 420 4.13 20.38 2.72
CA PHE A 420 5.34 19.68 3.20
C PHE A 420 5.90 18.71 2.16
N ASP A 421 5.98 19.18 0.90
CA ASP A 421 6.47 18.39 -0.22
C ASP A 421 8.01 18.52 -0.41
N GLU A 422 8.66 19.39 0.36
CA GLU A 422 10.09 19.61 0.31
C GLU A 422 10.83 18.47 1.05
N PRO A 423 12.00 18.06 0.56
CA PRO A 423 12.76 16.95 1.15
C PRO A 423 13.00 17.10 2.65
N GLY A 424 12.67 16.08 3.42
CA GLY A 424 12.86 16.04 4.88
C GLY A 424 11.76 16.75 5.70
N THR A 425 10.86 17.48 5.07
CA THR A 425 9.84 18.27 5.80
C THR A 425 8.68 17.40 6.30
N LEU A 426 8.26 16.43 5.51
CA LEU A 426 7.21 15.48 5.91
C LEU A 426 7.71 14.49 6.96
N GLU A 427 8.98 14.08 6.88
CA GLU A 427 9.67 13.29 7.89
C GLU A 427 9.73 14.02 9.24
N ALA A 428 10.02 15.32 9.21
CA ALA A 428 9.99 16.17 10.42
C ALA A 428 8.58 16.23 11.03
N VAL A 429 7.53 16.37 10.21
CA VAL A 429 6.14 16.30 10.67
C VAL A 429 5.83 14.97 11.33
N ALA A 430 6.21 13.87 10.71
CA ALA A 430 5.93 12.53 11.21
C ALA A 430 6.63 12.25 12.54
N SER A 431 7.91 12.64 12.67
CA SER A 431 8.68 12.52 13.92
C SER A 431 8.06 13.35 15.06
N LEU A 432 7.76 14.61 14.81
CA LEU A 432 7.13 15.50 15.81
C LEU A 432 5.76 14.97 16.25
N ALA A 433 4.96 14.47 15.32
CA ALA A 433 3.65 13.88 15.61
C ALA A 433 3.80 12.59 16.43
N ALA A 434 4.75 11.73 16.08
CA ALA A 434 5.02 10.48 16.81
C ALA A 434 5.46 10.76 18.24
N GLU A 435 6.41 11.66 18.44
CA GLU A 435 6.87 12.06 19.78
C GLU A 435 5.71 12.57 20.63
N CYS A 436 4.92 13.53 20.12
CA CYS A 436 3.79 14.08 20.82
C CYS A 436 2.77 13.00 21.22
N PHE A 437 2.37 12.14 20.27
CA PHE A 437 1.35 11.12 20.55
C PHE A 437 1.86 10.02 21.48
N VAL A 438 3.11 9.58 21.35
CA VAL A 438 3.69 8.56 22.23
C VAL A 438 3.73 9.06 23.67
N ASP A 439 4.17 10.28 23.92
CA ASP A 439 4.29 10.85 25.26
C ASP A 439 2.92 10.97 25.93
N HIS A 440 1.92 11.51 25.22
CA HIS A 440 0.61 11.73 25.80
C HIS A 440 -0.26 10.49 25.88
N CYS A 441 -0.14 9.52 24.94
CA CYS A 441 -0.86 8.26 25.06
C CYS A 441 -0.33 7.41 26.21
N ARG A 442 0.99 7.36 26.45
CA ARG A 442 1.56 6.67 27.63
C ARG A 442 1.08 7.27 28.94
N THR A 443 1.04 8.60 29.03
CA THR A 443 0.61 9.30 30.24
C THR A 443 -0.88 9.05 30.52
N ALA A 444 -1.73 9.08 29.47
CA ALA A 444 -3.16 8.81 29.59
C ALA A 444 -3.45 7.37 30.02
N GLY A 445 -2.72 6.38 29.51
CA GLY A 445 -2.86 4.97 29.91
C GLY A 445 -2.39 4.65 31.33
N SER A 446 -1.55 5.52 31.92
CA SER A 446 -1.04 5.34 33.29
C SER A 446 -1.97 5.94 34.36
N SER A 447 -2.95 6.74 33.98
CA SER A 447 -3.87 7.44 34.91
C SER A 447 -5.10 6.63 35.30
N ASP A 448 -5.33 5.49 34.67
CA ASP A 448 -6.48 4.59 34.92
C ASP A 448 -6.08 3.29 35.69
N GLN A 449 -4.88 3.22 36.25
CA GLN A 449 -4.43 2.19 37.21
C GLN A 449 -4.36 2.82 38.61
#